data_5700ebc1ae3d37922f9daa50229debe1
#
_entry.id   5700ebc1ae3d37922f9daa50229debe1
#
_cell.length_a   1.000
_cell.length_b   1.000
_cell.length_c   1.000
_cell.angle_alpha   90.00
_cell.angle_beta   90.00
_cell.angle_gamma   90.00
#
_symmetry.space_group_name_H-M   'P 1'
#
loop_
_entity.id
_entity.type
_entity.pdbx_description
1 polymer ?
#
loop_
_entity_poly.entity_id
_entity_poly.type
_entity_poly.pdbx_seq_one_letter_code
_entity_poly.pdbx_strand_id
1 'polypeptide(L)'
;MAKICLVEDDAAVRDQLVLLLQHAGHEVSAITRFDNLPADILAADPDAVILDLGLPETDGQYVARALRQQSSVPLMVLTSRTSELDELMSLTMGADDFVQKSTNPQLILAHLDALLRRGKPSGPSATLEEGGLTLDTVRSQASYGEKTTDLSRNELRILELLMRRKGGICSREDLMEALWTSEAFVDDNTLTVNVNRLRQTLSRL
;
A
#
# COMPACT_ATOMS: atom_id res chain seq x y z
N MET A 1 -8.84 -15.36 -3.68
CA MET A 1 -9.29 -15.21 -2.28
C MET A 1 -8.11 -14.64 -1.52
N ALA A 2 -8.29 -13.51 -0.87
CA ALA A 2 -7.27 -12.83 -0.06
C ALA A 2 -7.88 -12.52 1.31
N LYS A 3 -7.04 -12.39 2.33
CA LYS A 3 -7.42 -12.08 3.71
C LYS A 3 -7.29 -10.57 3.93
N ILE A 4 -8.40 -9.90 4.14
CA ILE A 4 -8.47 -8.45 4.29
C ILE A 4 -8.71 -8.09 5.75
N CYS A 5 -7.85 -7.25 6.32
CA CYS A 5 -8.09 -6.65 7.62
C CYS A 5 -8.79 -5.31 7.42
N LEU A 6 -9.98 -5.15 8.02
CA LEU A 6 -10.78 -3.93 7.95
C LEU A 6 -10.79 -3.22 9.30
N VAL A 7 -10.40 -1.96 9.32
CA VAL A 7 -10.43 -1.08 10.49
C VAL A 7 -11.37 0.08 10.21
N GLU A 8 -12.55 0.02 10.80
CA GLU A 8 -13.67 0.97 10.61
C GLU A 8 -14.47 1.04 11.90
N ASP A 9 -14.70 2.24 12.41
CA ASP A 9 -15.43 2.44 13.67
C ASP A 9 -16.96 2.49 13.47
N ASP A 10 -17.43 3.06 12.36
CA ASP A 10 -18.85 3.07 12.03
C ASP A 10 -19.35 1.65 11.72
N ALA A 11 -20.21 1.13 12.57
CA ALA A 11 -20.74 -0.23 12.45
C ALA A 11 -21.50 -0.46 11.13
N ALA A 12 -22.27 0.53 10.68
CA ALA A 12 -23.06 0.38 9.45
C ALA A 12 -22.16 0.36 8.20
N VAL A 13 -21.16 1.22 8.16
CA VAL A 13 -20.16 1.26 7.08
C VAL A 13 -19.31 -0.01 7.10
N ARG A 14 -18.85 -0.43 8.28
CA ARG A 14 -18.08 -1.67 8.45
C ARG A 14 -18.84 -2.89 7.94
N ASP A 15 -20.12 -3.06 8.33
CA ASP A 15 -20.92 -4.20 7.92
C ASP A 15 -21.17 -4.22 6.41
N GLN A 16 -21.40 -3.05 5.80
CA GLN A 16 -21.51 -2.92 4.34
C GLN A 16 -20.21 -3.30 3.62
N LEU A 17 -19.05 -2.84 4.12
CA LEU A 17 -17.76 -3.17 3.54
C LEU A 17 -17.44 -4.66 3.70
N VAL A 18 -17.74 -5.25 4.86
CA VAL A 18 -17.58 -6.70 5.08
C VAL A 18 -18.37 -7.49 4.04
N LEU A 19 -19.65 -7.17 3.85
CA LEU A 19 -20.50 -7.83 2.85
C LEU A 19 -19.96 -7.64 1.43
N LEU A 20 -19.56 -6.42 1.07
CA LEU A 20 -18.98 -6.12 -0.24
C LEU A 20 -17.74 -6.97 -0.53
N LEU A 21 -16.81 -7.03 0.41
CA LEU A 21 -15.55 -7.76 0.28
C LEU A 21 -15.76 -9.27 0.26
N GLN A 22 -16.67 -9.79 1.09
CA GLN A 22 -17.05 -11.21 1.10
C GLN A 22 -17.71 -11.65 -0.22
N HIS A 23 -18.61 -10.83 -0.77
CA HIS A 23 -19.21 -11.09 -2.09
C HIS A 23 -18.18 -11.07 -3.23
N ALA A 24 -17.10 -10.30 -3.07
CA ALA A 24 -15.96 -10.32 -4.00
C ALA A 24 -15.01 -11.53 -3.79
N GLY A 25 -15.32 -12.43 -2.84
CA GLY A 25 -14.57 -13.66 -2.62
C GLY A 25 -13.36 -13.50 -1.69
N HIS A 26 -13.32 -12.46 -0.87
CA HIS A 26 -12.28 -12.26 0.14
C HIS A 26 -12.71 -12.78 1.52
N GLU A 27 -11.73 -13.16 2.33
CA GLU A 27 -11.91 -13.37 3.77
C GLU A 27 -11.70 -12.03 4.48
N VAL A 28 -12.60 -11.66 5.40
CA VAL A 28 -12.55 -10.35 6.07
C VAL A 28 -12.44 -10.53 7.57
N SER A 29 -11.42 -9.91 8.16
CA SER A 29 -11.23 -9.76 9.59
C SER A 29 -11.45 -8.29 9.96
N ALA A 30 -12.61 -7.99 10.57
CA ALA A 30 -12.93 -6.64 11.01
C ALA A 30 -12.45 -6.43 12.45
N ILE A 31 -11.64 -5.37 12.67
CA ILE A 31 -11.18 -4.96 13.99
C ILE A 31 -12.19 -3.97 14.57
N THR A 32 -12.65 -4.23 15.79
CA THR A 32 -13.65 -3.42 16.51
C THR A 32 -13.10 -2.79 17.80
N ARG A 33 -11.83 -3.04 18.10
CA ARG A 33 -11.10 -2.45 19.23
C ARG A 33 -9.95 -1.64 18.68
N PHE A 34 -9.74 -0.43 19.21
CA PHE A 34 -8.82 0.56 18.61
C PHE A 34 -7.64 0.91 19.52
N ASP A 35 -7.49 0.23 20.65
CA ASP A 35 -6.48 0.48 21.67
C ASP A 35 -5.05 0.03 21.25
N ASN A 36 -4.93 -0.99 20.38
CA ASN A 36 -3.62 -1.50 19.95
C ASN A 36 -3.59 -1.94 18.47
N LEU A 37 -4.09 -1.08 17.59
CA LEU A 37 -4.33 -1.39 16.18
C LEU A 37 -3.13 -1.98 15.43
N PRO A 38 -1.90 -1.44 15.53
CA PRO A 38 -0.78 -2.02 14.77
C PRO A 38 -0.52 -3.48 15.11
N ALA A 39 -0.57 -3.86 16.40
CA ALA A 39 -0.35 -5.24 16.82
C ALA A 39 -1.51 -6.16 16.40
N ASP A 40 -2.77 -5.70 16.55
CA ASP A 40 -3.96 -6.48 16.19
C ASP A 40 -4.02 -6.72 14.67
N ILE A 41 -3.67 -5.72 13.86
CA ILE A 41 -3.55 -5.85 12.40
C ILE A 41 -2.48 -6.88 12.03
N LEU A 42 -1.29 -6.79 12.64
CA LEU A 42 -0.19 -7.73 12.36
C LEU A 42 -0.53 -9.16 12.82
N ALA A 43 -1.20 -9.31 13.96
CA ALA A 43 -1.64 -10.63 14.46
C ALA A 43 -2.68 -11.29 13.54
N ALA A 44 -3.46 -10.51 12.79
CA ALA A 44 -4.40 -11.02 11.81
C ALA A 44 -3.70 -11.59 10.56
N ASP A 45 -2.43 -11.27 10.31
CA ASP A 45 -1.64 -11.68 9.15
C ASP A 45 -2.40 -11.50 7.81
N PRO A 46 -2.80 -10.27 7.44
CA PRO A 46 -3.62 -10.01 6.28
C PRO A 46 -2.79 -9.85 5.00
N ASP A 47 -3.41 -10.15 3.85
CA ASP A 47 -2.88 -9.84 2.52
C ASP A 47 -3.00 -8.35 2.17
N ALA A 48 -3.97 -7.65 2.76
CA ALA A 48 -4.13 -6.20 2.68
C ALA A 48 -4.92 -5.65 3.87
N VAL A 49 -4.71 -4.36 4.16
CA VAL A 49 -5.41 -3.61 5.20
C VAL A 49 -6.24 -2.50 4.55
N ILE A 50 -7.48 -2.36 5.00
CA ILE A 50 -8.33 -1.19 4.72
C ILE A 50 -8.48 -0.44 6.03
N LEU A 51 -8.09 0.83 6.06
CA LEU A 51 -8.00 1.63 7.27
C LEU A 51 -8.75 2.95 7.11
N ASP A 52 -9.72 3.20 7.99
CA ASP A 52 -10.26 4.56 8.14
C ASP A 52 -9.29 5.46 8.93
N LEU A 53 -9.32 6.75 8.60
CA LEU A 53 -8.56 7.77 9.33
C LEU A 53 -9.34 8.32 10.54
N GLY A 54 -10.67 8.29 10.48
CA GLY A 54 -11.57 8.91 11.45
C GLY A 54 -11.85 8.08 12.70
N LEU A 55 -10.85 7.37 13.22
CA LEU A 55 -11.04 6.48 14.37
C LEU A 55 -11.19 7.26 15.69
N PRO A 56 -12.01 6.78 16.66
CA PRO A 56 -12.37 7.54 17.86
C PRO A 56 -11.21 7.74 18.85
N GLU A 57 -10.25 6.82 18.92
CA GLU A 57 -9.20 6.83 19.93
C GLU A 57 -7.82 7.22 19.36
N THR A 58 -7.66 7.18 18.04
CA THR A 58 -6.39 7.49 17.38
C THR A 58 -6.63 7.97 15.95
N ASP A 59 -5.73 8.79 15.44
CA ASP A 59 -5.77 9.14 14.03
C ASP A 59 -5.17 8.00 13.19
N GLY A 60 -5.92 7.51 12.21
CA GLY A 60 -5.50 6.44 11.31
C GLY A 60 -4.19 6.71 10.59
N GLN A 61 -3.80 7.97 10.39
CA GLN A 61 -2.50 8.34 9.83
C GLN A 61 -1.34 7.86 10.71
N TYR A 62 -1.46 7.97 12.04
CA TYR A 62 -0.45 7.45 12.97
C TYR A 62 -0.43 5.92 12.98
N VAL A 63 -1.60 5.29 12.84
CA VAL A 63 -1.69 3.82 12.70
C VAL A 63 -0.98 3.36 11.43
N ALA A 64 -1.23 4.03 10.29
CA ALA A 64 -0.56 3.76 9.03
C ALA A 64 0.98 3.86 9.15
N ARG A 65 1.47 4.92 9.79
CA ARG A 65 2.91 5.12 10.04
C ARG A 65 3.50 4.04 10.92
N ALA A 66 2.83 3.71 12.03
CA ALA A 66 3.30 2.69 12.98
C ALA A 66 3.32 1.29 12.33
N LEU A 67 2.29 0.97 11.54
CA LEU A 67 2.22 -0.27 10.78
C LEU A 67 3.38 -0.36 9.77
N ARG A 68 3.65 0.73 9.04
CA ARG A 68 4.72 0.76 8.03
C ARG A 68 6.13 0.63 8.60
N GLN A 69 6.34 0.96 9.86
CA GLN A 69 7.62 0.71 10.54
C GLN A 69 7.89 -0.77 10.83
N GLN A 70 6.83 -1.59 10.83
CA GLN A 70 6.89 -3.01 11.23
C GLN A 70 6.52 -3.97 10.09
N SER A 71 5.85 -3.49 9.03
CA SER A 71 5.32 -4.33 7.96
C SER A 71 5.24 -3.60 6.63
N SER A 72 5.43 -4.36 5.55
CA SER A 72 5.17 -3.94 4.17
C SER A 72 3.78 -4.35 3.67
N VAL A 73 2.88 -4.79 4.56
CA VAL A 73 1.52 -5.19 4.19
C VAL A 73 0.85 -4.07 3.38
N PRO A 74 0.15 -4.38 2.29
CA PRO A 74 -0.59 -3.41 1.51
C PRO A 74 -1.61 -2.67 2.36
N LEU A 75 -1.60 -1.35 2.29
CA LEU A 75 -2.45 -0.49 3.09
C LEU A 75 -3.21 0.49 2.21
N MET A 76 -4.53 0.32 2.15
CA MET A 76 -5.45 1.27 1.53
C MET A 76 -6.14 2.08 2.63
N VAL A 77 -6.08 3.40 2.53
CA VAL A 77 -6.90 4.30 3.34
C VAL A 77 -8.26 4.46 2.69
N LEU A 78 -9.33 4.24 3.45
CA LEU A 78 -10.70 4.45 3.01
C LEU A 78 -11.39 5.38 4.02
N THR A 79 -11.62 6.64 3.67
CA THR A 79 -12.04 7.66 4.63
C THR A 79 -13.08 8.64 4.05
N SER A 80 -13.84 9.29 4.94
CA SER A 80 -14.71 10.40 4.58
C SER A 80 -13.99 11.73 4.46
N ARG A 81 -12.72 11.83 4.86
CA ARG A 81 -11.90 13.03 4.67
C ARG A 81 -11.61 13.21 3.19
N THR A 82 -11.80 14.43 2.68
CA THR A 82 -11.75 14.72 1.24
C THR A 82 -10.70 15.76 0.86
N SER A 83 -9.89 16.23 1.83
CA SER A 83 -8.88 17.23 1.51
C SER A 83 -7.66 16.60 0.83
N GLU A 84 -7.09 17.30 -0.14
CA GLU A 84 -5.82 16.91 -0.78
C GLU A 84 -4.68 16.75 0.26
N LEU A 85 -4.76 17.53 1.35
CA LEU A 85 -3.80 17.43 2.45
C LEU A 85 -3.93 16.09 3.20
N ASP A 86 -5.15 15.60 3.45
CA ASP A 86 -5.36 14.30 4.10
C ASP A 86 -4.84 13.17 3.22
N GLU A 87 -5.08 13.22 1.92
CA GLU A 87 -4.54 12.27 0.94
C GLU A 87 -3.01 12.28 0.95
N LEU A 88 -2.39 13.45 0.77
CA LEU A 88 -0.94 13.62 0.78
C LEU A 88 -0.33 13.11 2.10
N MET A 89 -0.93 13.46 3.24
CA MET A 89 -0.48 13.02 4.57
C MET A 89 -0.58 11.51 4.71
N SER A 90 -1.69 10.90 4.30
CA SER A 90 -1.90 9.45 4.39
C SER A 90 -0.88 8.66 3.57
N LEU A 91 -0.65 9.09 2.34
CA LEU A 91 0.36 8.50 1.46
C LEU A 91 1.77 8.71 2.03
N THR A 92 2.08 9.90 2.57
CA THR A 92 3.37 10.19 3.21
C THR A 92 3.59 9.34 4.46
N MET A 93 2.54 9.08 5.24
CA MET A 93 2.60 8.27 6.47
C MET A 93 2.65 6.76 6.22
N GLY A 94 2.43 6.29 5.01
CA GLY A 94 2.64 4.89 4.72
C GLY A 94 1.55 4.17 3.93
N ALA A 95 0.43 4.82 3.62
CA ALA A 95 -0.58 4.22 2.75
C ALA A 95 -0.02 3.97 1.33
N ASP A 96 -0.45 2.90 0.72
CA ASP A 96 -0.14 2.57 -0.69
C ASP A 96 -1.22 3.10 -1.63
N ASP A 97 -2.42 3.35 -1.10
CA ASP A 97 -3.56 3.88 -1.84
C ASP A 97 -4.49 4.69 -0.92
N PHE A 98 -5.25 5.63 -1.50
CA PHE A 98 -6.20 6.49 -0.78
C PHE A 98 -7.51 6.55 -1.57
N VAL A 99 -8.62 6.19 -0.92
CA VAL A 99 -9.94 6.16 -1.52
C VAL A 99 -10.95 6.84 -0.60
N GLN A 100 -11.84 7.63 -1.17
CA GLN A 100 -12.92 8.26 -0.41
C GLN A 100 -14.08 7.27 -0.20
N LYS A 101 -14.69 7.25 1.00
CA LYS A 101 -15.86 6.40 1.31
C LYS A 101 -17.08 6.66 0.40
N SER A 102 -17.18 7.87 -0.16
CA SER A 102 -18.23 8.23 -1.14
C SER A 102 -18.02 7.62 -2.53
N THR A 103 -16.89 6.98 -2.76
CA THR A 103 -16.55 6.33 -4.04
C THR A 103 -17.47 5.14 -4.29
N ASN A 104 -17.80 4.90 -5.57
CA ASN A 104 -18.59 3.73 -5.97
C ASN A 104 -17.96 2.44 -5.43
N PRO A 105 -18.73 1.53 -4.79
CA PRO A 105 -18.22 0.27 -4.25
C PRO A 105 -17.41 -0.58 -5.23
N GLN A 106 -17.76 -0.56 -6.52
CA GLN A 106 -16.99 -1.28 -7.56
C GLN A 106 -15.59 -0.70 -7.77
N LEU A 107 -15.42 0.62 -7.61
CA LEU A 107 -14.11 1.26 -7.66
C LEU A 107 -13.29 0.93 -6.42
N ILE A 108 -13.91 0.85 -5.23
CA ILE A 108 -13.21 0.39 -4.01
C ILE A 108 -12.63 -1.01 -4.23
N LEU A 109 -13.42 -1.94 -4.80
CA LEU A 109 -12.95 -3.28 -5.14
C LEU A 109 -11.83 -3.24 -6.19
N ALA A 110 -11.95 -2.40 -7.21
CA ALA A 110 -10.92 -2.27 -8.24
C ALA A 110 -9.58 -1.76 -7.66
N HIS A 111 -9.62 -0.78 -6.75
CA HIS A 111 -8.45 -0.31 -6.00
C HIS A 111 -7.83 -1.43 -5.17
N LEU A 112 -8.65 -2.16 -4.40
CA LEU A 112 -8.20 -3.29 -3.59
C LEU A 112 -7.59 -4.40 -4.45
N ASP A 113 -8.22 -4.77 -5.56
CA ASP A 113 -7.70 -5.77 -6.48
C ASP A 113 -6.37 -5.32 -7.11
N ALA A 114 -6.25 -4.05 -7.49
CA ALA A 114 -5.00 -3.49 -7.97
C ALA A 114 -3.92 -3.57 -6.90
N LEU A 115 -4.25 -3.23 -5.66
CA LEU A 115 -3.35 -3.32 -4.52
C LEU A 115 -2.88 -4.75 -4.27
N LEU A 116 -3.79 -5.74 -4.28
CA LEU A 116 -3.49 -7.16 -4.10
C LEU A 116 -2.66 -7.77 -5.26
N ARG A 117 -2.98 -7.40 -6.51
CA ARG A 117 -2.22 -7.88 -7.69
C ARG A 117 -0.78 -7.40 -7.71
N ARG A 118 -0.53 -6.18 -7.27
CA ARG A 118 0.82 -5.60 -7.18
C ARG A 118 1.76 -6.40 -6.25
N GLY A 119 1.22 -7.29 -5.43
CA GLY A 119 1.98 -8.14 -4.51
C GLY A 119 2.38 -9.51 -5.03
N LYS A 120 1.95 -9.89 -6.22
CA LYS A 120 2.42 -11.15 -6.81
C LYS A 120 3.62 -10.88 -7.70
N PRO A 121 4.76 -11.57 -7.52
CA PRO A 121 5.92 -11.43 -8.39
C PRO A 121 5.52 -11.76 -9.83
N SER A 122 5.68 -10.81 -10.73
CA SER A 122 5.39 -11.01 -12.16
C SER A 122 6.69 -11.35 -12.89
N GLY A 123 7.05 -12.63 -12.99
CA GLY A 123 8.11 -13.05 -13.92
C GLY A 123 9.23 -13.92 -13.33
N PRO A 124 10.06 -14.50 -14.18
CA PRO A 124 11.00 -15.60 -13.85
C PRO A 124 12.30 -15.19 -13.13
N SER A 125 12.49 -13.94 -12.75
CA SER A 125 13.67 -13.53 -11.98
C SER A 125 13.24 -12.87 -10.69
N ALA A 126 13.42 -13.58 -9.58
CA ALA A 126 13.11 -13.09 -8.24
C ALA A 126 14.09 -12.01 -7.76
N THR A 127 15.24 -11.85 -8.42
CA THR A 127 16.31 -10.97 -8.00
C THR A 127 16.83 -10.13 -9.18
N LEU A 128 16.94 -8.82 -8.95
CA LEU A 128 17.58 -7.87 -9.87
C LEU A 128 18.83 -7.30 -9.20
N GLU A 129 19.91 -7.13 -9.96
CA GLU A 129 21.15 -6.55 -9.47
C GLU A 129 21.63 -5.44 -10.39
N GLU A 130 21.95 -4.28 -9.81
CA GLU A 130 22.50 -3.13 -10.52
C GLU A 130 23.32 -2.24 -9.58
N GLY A 131 24.55 -1.92 -9.96
CA GLY A 131 25.43 -1.02 -9.20
C GLY A 131 25.70 -1.45 -7.75
N GLY A 132 25.66 -2.75 -7.45
CA GLY A 132 25.81 -3.30 -6.09
C GLY A 132 24.52 -3.31 -5.27
N LEU A 133 23.43 -2.75 -5.81
CA LEU A 133 22.10 -2.86 -5.22
C LEU A 133 21.43 -4.15 -5.71
N THR A 134 20.92 -4.95 -4.79
CA THR A 134 20.16 -6.17 -5.07
C THR A 134 18.71 -5.95 -4.66
N LEU A 135 17.76 -6.25 -5.56
CA LEU A 135 16.33 -6.20 -5.31
C LEU A 135 15.75 -7.61 -5.34
N ASP A 136 15.25 -8.09 -4.21
CA ASP A 136 14.47 -9.33 -4.11
C ASP A 136 12.99 -9.01 -4.25
N THR A 137 12.42 -9.34 -5.40
CA THR A 137 11.01 -9.02 -5.71
C THR A 137 10.02 -9.94 -4.99
N VAL A 138 10.46 -11.11 -4.51
CA VAL A 138 9.64 -12.06 -3.76
C VAL A 138 9.51 -11.61 -2.30
N ARG A 139 10.64 -11.20 -1.71
CA ARG A 139 10.67 -10.74 -0.33
C ARG A 139 10.32 -9.27 -0.16
N SER A 140 10.19 -8.53 -1.26
CA SER A 140 10.02 -7.07 -1.24
C SER A 140 11.15 -6.36 -0.48
N GLN A 141 12.39 -6.76 -0.73
CA GLN A 141 13.57 -6.27 -0.04
C GLN A 141 14.61 -5.71 -1.02
N ALA A 142 15.27 -4.64 -0.60
CA ALA A 142 16.48 -4.14 -1.25
C ALA A 142 17.67 -4.31 -0.33
N SER A 143 18.84 -4.68 -0.90
CA SER A 143 20.07 -4.82 -0.14
C SER A 143 21.25 -4.17 -0.86
N TYR A 144 22.18 -3.61 -0.09
CA TYR A 144 23.45 -3.04 -0.56
C TYR A 144 24.55 -3.41 0.43
N GLY A 145 25.52 -4.20 -0.01
CA GLY A 145 26.51 -4.81 0.88
C GLY A 145 25.82 -5.71 1.92
N GLU A 146 26.08 -5.45 3.20
CA GLU A 146 25.48 -6.22 4.31
C GLU A 146 24.14 -5.65 4.82
N LYS A 147 23.72 -4.48 4.31
CA LYS A 147 22.50 -3.84 4.74
C LYS A 147 21.31 -4.28 3.89
N THR A 148 20.17 -4.45 4.53
CA THR A 148 18.90 -4.81 3.88
C THR A 148 17.78 -3.94 4.43
N THR A 149 16.83 -3.58 3.57
CA THR A 149 15.63 -2.82 3.95
C THR A 149 14.40 -3.40 3.24
N ASP A 150 13.28 -3.41 3.95
CA ASP A 150 11.99 -3.76 3.36
C ASP A 150 11.44 -2.60 2.54
N LEU A 151 10.79 -2.96 1.43
CA LEU A 151 10.13 -2.03 0.53
C LEU A 151 8.62 -2.19 0.62
N SER A 152 7.89 -1.08 0.65
CA SER A 152 6.47 -1.12 0.34
C SER A 152 6.26 -1.53 -1.12
N ARG A 153 5.04 -1.90 -1.47
CA ARG A 153 4.72 -2.37 -2.84
C ARG A 153 5.00 -1.34 -3.92
N ASN A 154 4.66 -0.08 -3.64
CA ASN A 154 4.92 0.99 -4.60
C ASN A 154 6.43 1.28 -4.74
N GLU A 155 7.16 1.25 -3.63
CA GLU A 155 8.62 1.38 -3.66
C GLU A 155 9.29 0.24 -4.45
N LEU A 156 8.83 -1.00 -4.23
CA LEU A 156 9.28 -2.17 -4.97
C LEU A 156 9.06 -2.01 -6.48
N ARG A 157 7.84 -1.61 -6.89
CA ARG A 157 7.49 -1.43 -8.30
C ARG A 157 8.31 -0.34 -8.98
N ILE A 158 8.46 0.82 -8.32
CA ILE A 158 9.27 1.91 -8.83
C ILE A 158 10.72 1.45 -9.00
N LEU A 159 11.29 0.81 -7.98
CA LEU A 159 12.67 0.35 -8.00
C LEU A 159 12.88 -0.74 -9.06
N GLU A 160 11.96 -1.70 -9.16
CA GLU A 160 12.00 -2.76 -10.18
C GLU A 160 12.02 -2.18 -11.60
N LEU A 161 11.13 -1.22 -11.90
CA LEU A 161 11.10 -0.58 -13.21
C LEU A 161 12.39 0.18 -13.51
N LEU A 162 12.92 0.94 -12.55
CA LEU A 162 14.17 1.69 -12.69
C LEU A 162 15.35 0.75 -12.95
N MET A 163 15.46 -0.35 -12.19
CA MET A 163 16.53 -1.34 -12.35
C MET A 163 16.43 -2.10 -13.69
N ARG A 164 15.22 -2.42 -14.15
CA ARG A 164 15.02 -3.07 -15.46
C ARG A 164 15.38 -2.17 -16.64
N ARG A 165 15.28 -0.85 -16.50
CA ARG A 165 15.63 0.11 -17.57
C ARG A 165 17.12 0.46 -17.65
N LYS A 166 17.97 -0.05 -16.77
CA LYS A 166 19.45 0.01 -16.81
C LYS A 166 20.03 1.25 -17.52
N GLY A 167 20.10 2.37 -16.84
CA GLY A 167 20.69 3.62 -17.38
C GLY A 167 19.84 4.36 -18.41
N GLY A 168 18.65 3.85 -18.74
CA GLY A 168 17.69 4.55 -19.58
C GLY A 168 16.87 5.57 -18.77
N ILE A 169 16.29 6.55 -19.47
CA ILE A 169 15.37 7.51 -18.89
C ILE A 169 14.04 6.80 -18.62
N CYS A 170 13.51 6.97 -17.41
CA CYS A 170 12.17 6.54 -17.02
C CYS A 170 11.32 7.80 -16.88
N SER A 171 10.31 7.97 -17.73
CA SER A 171 9.40 9.12 -17.65
C SER A 171 8.45 9.01 -16.45
N ARG A 172 7.79 10.12 -16.09
CA ARG A 172 6.75 10.06 -15.05
C ARG A 172 5.58 9.19 -15.47
N GLU A 173 5.21 9.24 -16.73
CA GLU A 173 4.15 8.43 -17.35
C GLU A 173 4.47 6.94 -17.26
N ASP A 174 5.71 6.53 -17.53
CA ASP A 174 6.15 5.14 -17.38
C ASP A 174 6.03 4.65 -15.92
N LEU A 175 6.40 5.50 -14.96
CA LEU A 175 6.30 5.18 -13.54
C LEU A 175 4.84 5.11 -13.10
N MET A 176 4.00 6.03 -13.59
CA MET A 176 2.56 5.99 -13.34
C MET A 176 1.96 4.71 -13.92
N GLU A 177 2.23 4.37 -15.16
CA GLU A 177 1.72 3.14 -15.79
C GLU A 177 2.17 1.87 -15.03
N ALA A 178 3.41 1.81 -14.56
CA ALA A 178 3.90 0.69 -13.77
C ALA A 178 3.22 0.58 -12.39
N LEU A 179 2.90 1.70 -11.78
CA LEU A 179 2.12 1.74 -10.55
C LEU A 179 0.65 1.38 -10.81
N TRP A 180 0.12 1.71 -11.99
CA TRP A 180 -1.30 1.62 -12.34
C TRP A 180 -1.58 0.85 -13.62
N THR A 181 -1.86 -0.41 -13.47
CA THR A 181 -2.29 -1.31 -14.55
C THR A 181 -3.81 -1.40 -14.73
N SER A 182 -4.60 -0.47 -14.20
CA SER A 182 -6.05 -0.41 -14.41
C SER A 182 -6.60 1.01 -14.18
N GLU A 183 -7.61 1.38 -14.90
CA GLU A 183 -8.38 2.60 -15.06
C GLU A 183 -8.67 3.52 -13.84
N ALA A 184 -8.00 3.37 -12.71
CA ALA A 184 -8.11 4.28 -11.59
C ALA A 184 -7.20 5.48 -11.83
N PHE A 185 -7.80 6.65 -11.90
CA PHE A 185 -7.11 7.94 -11.93
C PHE A 185 -6.11 8.01 -10.78
N VAL A 186 -4.85 8.14 -11.10
CA VAL A 186 -3.85 8.42 -10.10
C VAL A 186 -3.24 9.77 -10.35
N ASP A 187 -3.22 10.51 -9.27
CA ASP A 187 -2.69 11.85 -9.17
C ASP A 187 -1.15 11.84 -9.20
N ASP A 188 -0.61 12.86 -9.82
CA ASP A 188 0.82 13.18 -9.90
C ASP A 188 1.48 13.32 -8.51
N ASN A 189 0.68 13.67 -7.49
CA ASN A 189 1.10 13.76 -6.10
C ASN A 189 1.48 12.39 -5.51
N THR A 190 0.69 11.36 -5.78
CA THR A 190 0.93 10.00 -5.30
C THR A 190 2.27 9.45 -5.82
N LEU A 191 2.60 9.65 -7.09
CA LEU A 191 3.89 9.26 -7.63
C LEU A 191 5.03 10.01 -6.92
N THR A 192 4.92 11.32 -6.76
CA THR A 192 5.94 12.15 -6.11
C THR A 192 6.22 11.69 -4.68
N VAL A 193 5.17 11.37 -3.92
CA VAL A 193 5.29 10.85 -2.56
C VAL A 193 6.01 9.49 -2.54
N ASN A 194 5.62 8.56 -3.39
CA ASN A 194 6.23 7.22 -3.42
C ASN A 194 7.70 7.26 -3.87
N VAL A 195 8.06 8.12 -4.83
CA VAL A 195 9.47 8.34 -5.23
C VAL A 195 10.29 8.91 -4.07
N ASN A 196 9.75 9.88 -3.33
CA ASN A 196 10.45 10.46 -2.17
C ASN A 196 10.61 9.44 -1.04
N ARG A 197 9.60 8.61 -0.79
CA ARG A 197 9.69 7.50 0.18
C ARG A 197 10.77 6.52 -0.22
N LEU A 198 10.78 6.06 -1.47
CA LEU A 198 11.81 5.16 -1.98
C LEU A 198 13.22 5.75 -1.78
N ARG A 199 13.42 7.04 -2.08
CA ARG A 199 14.72 7.71 -1.83
C ARG A 199 15.12 7.64 -0.35
N GLN A 200 14.17 7.89 0.55
CA GLN A 200 14.42 7.82 2.00
C GLN A 200 14.72 6.38 2.45
N THR A 201 14.00 5.40 1.92
CA THR A 201 14.20 3.98 2.24
C THR A 201 15.58 3.53 1.76
N LEU A 202 15.97 3.83 0.52
CA LEU A 202 17.28 3.49 -0.03
C LEU A 202 18.44 4.24 0.66
N SER A 203 18.22 5.43 1.21
CA SER A 203 19.27 6.16 1.94
C SER A 203 19.71 5.49 3.26
N ARG A 204 19.00 4.44 3.69
CA ARG A 204 19.33 3.64 4.87
C ARG A 204 20.29 2.49 4.56
N LEU A 205 20.40 2.13 3.28
CA LEU A 205 21.34 1.14 2.77
C LEU A 205 22.75 1.72 2.63
#